data_e09499db47e7ba848f991607c5fd6167
#
_entry.id   e09499db47e7ba848f991607c5fd6167
#
_cell.length_a   1.000
_cell.length_b   1.000
_cell.length_c   1.000
_cell.angle_alpha   90.00
_cell.angle_beta   90.00
_cell.angle_gamma   90.00
#
_symmetry.space_group_name_H-M   'P 1'
#
loop_
_entity.id
_entity.type
_entity.pdbx_description
1 polymer ?
#
loop_
_entity_poly.entity_id
_entity_poly.type
_entity_poly.pdbx_seq_one_letter_code
_entity_poly.pdbx_strand_id
1 'polypeptide(L)'
;TLINVLTGTTKTCALIGNPTEHSLSPTIHNSISFMTQNDMAYTTFCVEKDDLGDAVKGAYALGIQGMNVTVPHKENVMEHLVEIDPIAEAVGAVNTLIRVDGGFKGANTDLLGFARSLKEAGFDVKGKPACILGAGGVARAICFALVEAGIESIYILNRTKEKSLSIRNALNSYYGYKKVECHVFDYDYAEKLNIEDFLLVQTTNVGMYPHNADCILAADSSL
;
A
#
# COMPACT_ATOMS: atom_id res chain seq x y z
N THR A 1 -18.08 8.34 -28.96
CA THR A 1 -17.98 7.87 -27.55
C THR A 1 -18.51 6.44 -27.55
N LEU A 2 -17.60 5.45 -27.55
CA LEU A 2 -18.01 4.05 -27.42
C LEU A 2 -18.42 3.85 -25.95
N ILE A 3 -19.70 3.66 -25.73
CA ILE A 3 -20.25 3.30 -24.43
C ILE A 3 -19.96 1.81 -24.25
N ASN A 4 -19.20 1.45 -23.21
CA ASN A 4 -19.11 0.05 -22.79
C ASN A 4 -20.51 -0.38 -22.34
N VAL A 5 -21.15 -1.24 -23.10
CA VAL A 5 -22.49 -1.74 -22.77
C VAL A 5 -22.31 -2.81 -21.70
N LEU A 6 -22.76 -2.53 -20.48
CA LEU A 6 -22.82 -3.53 -19.41
C LEU A 6 -23.94 -4.53 -19.72
N THR A 7 -23.65 -5.80 -19.55
CA THR A 7 -24.59 -6.91 -19.74
C THR A 7 -24.71 -7.72 -18.45
N GLY A 8 -25.61 -8.69 -18.40
CA GLY A 8 -25.73 -9.61 -17.27
C GLY A 8 -24.53 -10.54 -17.06
N THR A 9 -23.58 -10.59 -18.01
CA THR A 9 -22.34 -11.37 -17.93
C THR A 9 -21.12 -10.54 -17.57
N THR A 10 -21.25 -9.21 -17.52
CA THR A 10 -20.14 -8.32 -17.19
C THR A 10 -19.60 -8.61 -15.79
N LYS A 11 -18.31 -8.91 -15.70
CA LYS A 11 -17.63 -9.13 -14.41
C LYS A 11 -17.52 -7.81 -13.66
N THR A 12 -17.81 -7.84 -12.36
CA THR A 12 -17.68 -6.65 -11.52
C THR A 12 -16.46 -6.75 -10.61
N CYS A 13 -15.66 -5.70 -10.60
CA CYS A 13 -14.59 -5.45 -9.64
C CYS A 13 -14.82 -4.09 -8.96
N ALA A 14 -14.20 -3.87 -7.80
CA ALA A 14 -14.44 -2.65 -7.06
C ALA A 14 -13.22 -2.16 -6.26
N LEU A 15 -13.32 -0.92 -5.77
CA LEU A 15 -12.50 -0.38 -4.68
C LEU A 15 -13.39 -0.20 -3.45
N ILE A 16 -12.91 -0.62 -2.30
CA ILE A 16 -13.51 -0.27 -1.00
C ILE A 16 -12.55 0.59 -0.18
N GLY A 17 -13.09 1.60 0.49
CA GLY A 17 -12.33 2.56 1.30
C GLY A 17 -13.26 3.63 1.87
N ASN A 18 -12.69 4.64 2.55
CA ASN A 18 -13.43 5.82 3.03
C ASN A 18 -12.45 6.98 3.29
N PRO A 19 -12.53 8.10 2.53
CA PRO A 19 -13.40 8.34 1.35
C PRO A 19 -12.90 7.69 0.06
N THR A 20 -13.75 7.58 -0.98
CA THR A 20 -13.40 7.00 -2.27
C THR A 20 -13.69 7.91 -3.47
N GLU A 21 -14.31 9.09 -3.25
CA GLU A 21 -14.80 9.96 -4.33
C GLU A 21 -13.69 10.49 -5.25
N HIS A 22 -12.49 10.65 -4.73
CA HIS A 22 -11.34 11.18 -5.47
C HIS A 22 -10.48 10.10 -6.13
N SER A 23 -10.91 8.83 -6.04
CA SER A 23 -10.13 7.71 -6.58
C SER A 23 -10.14 7.71 -8.13
N LEU A 24 -8.95 7.60 -8.70
CA LEU A 24 -8.77 7.40 -10.14
C LEU A 24 -8.88 5.94 -10.58
N SER A 25 -9.01 5.01 -9.64
CA SER A 25 -9.08 3.57 -9.95
C SER A 25 -10.19 3.20 -10.94
N PRO A 26 -11.43 3.74 -10.83
CA PRO A 26 -12.47 3.44 -11.83
C PRO A 26 -12.08 3.88 -13.24
N THR A 27 -11.50 5.07 -13.38
CA THR A 27 -11.05 5.58 -14.68
C THR A 27 -9.96 4.68 -15.28
N ILE A 28 -8.97 4.30 -14.47
CA ILE A 28 -7.85 3.45 -14.91
C ILE A 28 -8.35 2.06 -15.31
N HIS A 29 -9.07 1.38 -14.43
CA HIS A 29 -9.48 -0.01 -14.67
C HIS A 29 -10.52 -0.12 -15.79
N ASN A 30 -11.49 0.79 -15.89
CA ASN A 30 -12.45 0.76 -16.97
C ASN A 30 -11.82 1.13 -18.33
N SER A 31 -10.82 2.04 -18.35
CA SER A 31 -10.06 2.31 -19.58
C SER A 31 -9.25 1.09 -20.03
N ILE A 32 -8.60 0.40 -19.12
CA ILE A 32 -7.85 -0.83 -19.42
C ILE A 32 -8.82 -1.92 -19.92
N SER A 33 -9.95 -2.11 -19.23
CA SER A 33 -11.00 -3.06 -19.64
C SER A 33 -11.45 -2.83 -21.09
N PHE A 34 -11.72 -1.57 -21.40
CA PHE A 34 -12.08 -1.16 -22.77
C PHE A 34 -10.97 -1.44 -23.79
N MET A 35 -9.72 -1.04 -23.47
CA MET A 35 -8.56 -1.22 -24.38
C MET A 35 -8.22 -2.69 -24.63
N THR A 36 -8.41 -3.54 -23.62
CA THR A 36 -8.11 -4.97 -23.67
C THR A 36 -9.31 -5.84 -24.07
N GLN A 37 -10.46 -5.21 -24.34
CA GLN A 37 -11.72 -5.90 -24.65
C GLN A 37 -12.17 -6.91 -23.58
N ASN A 38 -11.81 -6.66 -22.33
CA ASN A 38 -12.31 -7.45 -21.20
C ASN A 38 -13.71 -6.97 -20.81
N ASP A 39 -14.66 -7.89 -20.69
CA ASP A 39 -16.02 -7.57 -20.20
C ASP A 39 -15.99 -7.43 -18.67
N MET A 40 -15.52 -6.28 -18.20
CA MET A 40 -15.37 -5.95 -16.78
C MET A 40 -15.80 -4.51 -16.51
N ALA A 41 -16.54 -4.32 -15.42
CA ALA A 41 -16.87 -3.02 -14.84
C ALA A 41 -16.16 -2.85 -13.51
N TYR A 42 -15.62 -1.67 -13.27
CA TYR A 42 -14.97 -1.31 -12.02
C TYR A 42 -15.63 -0.08 -11.41
N THR A 43 -15.97 -0.15 -10.11
CA THR A 43 -16.62 0.93 -9.35
C THR A 43 -15.97 1.13 -7.99
N THR A 44 -16.46 2.11 -7.20
CA THR A 44 -16.02 2.34 -5.82
C THR A 44 -17.20 2.21 -4.87
N PHE A 45 -16.92 1.73 -3.66
CA PHE A 45 -17.85 1.74 -2.56
C PHE A 45 -17.20 2.42 -1.35
N CYS A 46 -17.85 3.47 -0.86
CA CYS A 46 -17.51 4.08 0.42
C CYS A 46 -18.06 3.20 1.53
N VAL A 47 -17.19 2.61 2.34
CA VAL A 47 -17.55 1.65 3.37
C VAL A 47 -17.09 2.17 4.73
N GLU A 48 -18.02 2.25 5.69
CA GLU A 48 -17.69 2.60 7.05
C GLU A 48 -16.93 1.46 7.75
N LYS A 49 -16.18 1.79 8.80
CA LYS A 49 -15.35 0.82 9.51
C LYS A 49 -16.13 -0.37 10.04
N ASP A 50 -17.29 -0.08 10.60
CA ASP A 50 -18.14 -1.08 11.25
C ASP A 50 -18.87 -1.98 10.25
N ASP A 51 -19.02 -1.52 9.00
CA ASP A 51 -19.70 -2.24 7.92
C ASP A 51 -18.73 -3.10 7.07
N LEU A 52 -17.41 -3.05 7.34
CA LEU A 52 -16.41 -3.70 6.50
C LEU A 52 -16.62 -5.21 6.31
N GLY A 53 -16.96 -5.91 7.39
CA GLY A 53 -17.21 -7.35 7.35
C GLY A 53 -18.43 -7.72 6.50
N ASP A 54 -19.51 -6.96 6.64
CA ASP A 54 -20.72 -7.17 5.85
C ASP A 54 -20.52 -6.77 4.39
N ALA A 55 -19.75 -5.72 4.11
CA ALA A 55 -19.37 -5.34 2.75
C ALA A 55 -18.58 -6.45 2.05
N VAL A 56 -17.58 -7.06 2.71
CA VAL A 56 -16.78 -8.16 2.15
C VAL A 56 -17.67 -9.40 1.89
N LYS A 57 -18.52 -9.79 2.84
CA LYS A 57 -19.46 -10.92 2.67
C LYS A 57 -20.48 -10.64 1.57
N GLY A 58 -21.03 -9.43 1.55
CA GLY A 58 -21.99 -9.00 0.53
C GLY A 58 -21.37 -8.98 -0.86
N ALA A 59 -20.15 -8.48 -1.02
CA ALA A 59 -19.42 -8.50 -2.27
C ALA A 59 -19.22 -9.93 -2.80
N TYR A 60 -18.89 -10.87 -1.91
CA TYR A 60 -18.79 -12.27 -2.28
C TYR A 60 -20.14 -12.83 -2.74
N ALA A 61 -21.21 -12.61 -2.00
CA ALA A 61 -22.56 -13.06 -2.34
C ALA A 61 -23.07 -12.47 -3.66
N LEU A 62 -22.74 -11.21 -3.96
CA LEU A 62 -23.08 -10.52 -5.22
C LEU A 62 -22.22 -10.95 -6.42
N GLY A 63 -21.24 -11.82 -6.26
CA GLY A 63 -20.43 -12.32 -7.36
C GLY A 63 -19.30 -11.38 -7.79
N ILE A 64 -18.92 -10.39 -6.96
CA ILE A 64 -17.77 -9.52 -7.23
C ILE A 64 -16.50 -10.38 -7.37
N GLN A 65 -15.73 -10.16 -8.46
CA GLN A 65 -14.58 -11.00 -8.81
C GLN A 65 -13.32 -10.64 -8.06
N GLY A 66 -13.18 -9.38 -7.66
CA GLY A 66 -12.06 -8.89 -6.90
C GLY A 66 -12.28 -7.45 -6.45
N MET A 67 -11.54 -7.05 -5.43
CA MET A 67 -11.61 -5.68 -4.94
C MET A 67 -10.21 -5.16 -4.59
N ASN A 68 -9.99 -3.88 -4.83
CA ASN A 68 -8.92 -3.17 -4.15
C ASN A 68 -9.40 -2.64 -2.80
N VAL A 69 -8.49 -2.53 -1.86
CA VAL A 69 -8.75 -2.01 -0.52
C VAL A 69 -7.83 -0.82 -0.28
N THR A 70 -8.42 0.31 0.12
CA THR A 70 -7.65 1.50 0.49
C THR A 70 -7.93 1.92 1.93
N VAL A 71 -7.38 3.06 2.33
CA VAL A 71 -7.56 3.66 3.66
C VAL A 71 -9.06 3.76 3.98
N PRO A 72 -9.50 3.40 5.21
CA PRO A 72 -8.70 2.96 6.37
C PRO A 72 -8.64 1.43 6.54
N HIS A 73 -9.01 0.64 5.53
CA HIS A 73 -9.40 -0.76 5.69
C HIS A 73 -8.28 -1.80 5.47
N LYS A 74 -7.10 -1.39 4.96
CA LYS A 74 -6.03 -2.33 4.55
C LYS A 74 -5.59 -3.32 5.65
N GLU A 75 -5.62 -2.90 6.91
CA GLU A 75 -5.27 -3.75 8.05
C GLU A 75 -6.49 -4.58 8.50
N ASN A 76 -7.63 -3.92 8.71
CA ASN A 76 -8.82 -4.55 9.30
C ASN A 76 -9.50 -5.55 8.36
N VAL A 77 -9.35 -5.43 7.04
CA VAL A 77 -9.96 -6.35 6.08
C VAL A 77 -9.44 -7.78 6.23
N MET A 78 -8.24 -7.95 6.79
CA MET A 78 -7.58 -9.25 6.95
C MET A 78 -8.42 -10.24 7.77
N GLU A 79 -9.16 -9.77 8.76
CA GLU A 79 -10.02 -10.59 9.63
C GLU A 79 -11.21 -11.21 8.87
N HIS A 80 -11.53 -10.70 7.69
CA HIS A 80 -12.69 -11.11 6.88
C HIS A 80 -12.30 -11.96 5.67
N LEU A 81 -11.04 -12.42 5.59
CA LEU A 81 -10.50 -13.18 4.47
C LEU A 81 -10.35 -14.66 4.82
N VAL A 82 -10.50 -15.52 3.81
CA VAL A 82 -10.35 -16.97 3.99
C VAL A 82 -8.88 -17.41 3.81
N GLU A 83 -8.09 -16.62 3.11
CA GLU A 83 -6.67 -16.86 2.87
C GLU A 83 -5.94 -15.51 2.74
N ILE A 84 -4.68 -15.44 3.14
CA ILE A 84 -3.82 -14.27 2.97
C ILE A 84 -2.47 -14.74 2.44
N ASP A 85 -1.94 -14.05 1.42
CA ASP A 85 -0.59 -14.30 0.95
C ASP A 85 0.43 -14.08 2.07
N PRO A 86 1.44 -14.96 2.23
CA PRO A 86 2.40 -14.88 3.34
C PRO A 86 3.09 -13.52 3.47
N ILE A 87 3.40 -12.86 2.35
CA ILE A 87 4.02 -11.55 2.39
C ILE A 87 3.02 -10.47 2.82
N ALA A 88 1.76 -10.54 2.40
CA ALA A 88 0.71 -9.62 2.85
C ALA A 88 0.43 -9.79 4.34
N GLU A 89 0.48 -11.01 4.86
CA GLU A 89 0.36 -11.32 6.27
C GLU A 89 1.54 -10.73 7.06
N ALA A 90 2.78 -10.91 6.61
CA ALA A 90 3.97 -10.35 7.23
C ALA A 90 3.98 -8.80 7.21
N VAL A 91 3.52 -8.20 6.11
CA VAL A 91 3.28 -6.76 6.00
C VAL A 91 2.18 -6.30 6.94
N GLY A 92 1.20 -7.15 7.26
CA GLY A 92 0.04 -6.79 8.07
C GLY A 92 -0.92 -5.83 7.36
N ALA A 93 -0.95 -5.87 6.03
CA ALA A 93 -1.85 -5.03 5.23
C ALA A 93 -2.18 -5.70 3.89
N VAL A 94 -3.44 -5.66 3.51
CA VAL A 94 -3.98 -6.17 2.26
C VAL A 94 -4.55 -5.00 1.45
N ASN A 95 -4.19 -4.89 0.17
CA ASN A 95 -4.75 -3.90 -0.74
C ASN A 95 -5.50 -4.52 -1.93
N THR A 96 -5.50 -5.85 -2.04
CA THR A 96 -6.12 -6.57 -3.16
C THR A 96 -6.81 -7.82 -2.66
N LEU A 97 -8.08 -7.97 -2.98
CA LEU A 97 -8.91 -9.13 -2.70
C LEU A 97 -9.17 -9.89 -3.99
N ILE A 98 -8.88 -11.17 -3.99
CA ILE A 98 -9.05 -12.08 -5.12
C ILE A 98 -10.12 -13.08 -4.73
N ARG A 99 -11.16 -13.21 -5.55
CA ARG A 99 -12.21 -14.19 -5.30
C ARG A 99 -11.67 -15.61 -5.40
N VAL A 100 -11.91 -16.40 -4.37
CA VAL A 100 -11.59 -17.84 -4.29
C VAL A 100 -12.81 -18.60 -3.74
N ASP A 101 -12.72 -19.91 -3.64
CA ASP A 101 -13.79 -20.71 -3.03
C ASP A 101 -13.96 -20.34 -1.55
N GLY A 102 -15.21 -20.07 -1.17
CA GLY A 102 -15.58 -19.71 0.19
C GLY A 102 -15.38 -18.26 0.60
N GLY A 103 -14.73 -17.41 -0.22
CA GLY A 103 -14.51 -16.00 0.15
C GLY A 103 -13.52 -15.28 -0.73
N PHE A 104 -12.71 -14.43 -0.09
CA PHE A 104 -11.62 -13.72 -0.74
C PHE A 104 -10.27 -14.07 -0.12
N LYS A 105 -9.27 -14.21 -1.01
CA LYS A 105 -7.85 -14.24 -0.66
C LYS A 105 -7.30 -12.81 -0.69
N GLY A 106 -6.51 -12.45 0.32
CA GLY A 106 -5.82 -11.17 0.42
C GLY A 106 -4.42 -11.19 -0.14
N ALA A 107 -4.06 -10.15 -0.85
CA ALA A 107 -2.70 -9.91 -1.35
C ALA A 107 -2.30 -8.45 -1.14
N ASN A 108 -1.00 -8.16 -1.23
CA ASN A 108 -0.49 -6.80 -1.23
C ASN A 108 0.35 -6.56 -2.48
N THR A 109 -0.16 -5.71 -3.38
CA THR A 109 0.50 -5.34 -4.64
C THR A 109 1.32 -4.06 -4.54
N ASP A 110 1.26 -3.33 -3.42
CA ASP A 110 2.04 -2.09 -3.22
C ASP A 110 3.55 -2.37 -3.26
N LEU A 111 3.97 -3.53 -2.74
CA LEU A 111 5.38 -3.96 -2.76
C LEU A 111 5.91 -4.06 -4.20
N LEU A 112 5.22 -4.83 -5.02
CA LEU A 112 5.62 -5.06 -6.42
C LEU A 112 5.55 -3.78 -7.23
N GLY A 113 4.50 -2.98 -7.02
CA GLY A 113 4.31 -1.68 -7.67
C GLY A 113 5.46 -0.73 -7.37
N PHE A 114 5.84 -0.60 -6.12
CA PHE A 114 6.94 0.27 -5.69
C PHE A 114 8.30 -0.21 -6.23
N ALA A 115 8.62 -1.50 -6.08
CA ALA A 115 9.86 -2.07 -6.59
C ALA A 115 10.00 -1.88 -8.10
N ARG A 116 8.89 -2.07 -8.84
CA ARG A 116 8.85 -1.87 -10.28
C ARG A 116 9.04 -0.39 -10.66
N SER A 117 8.42 0.54 -9.95
CA SER A 117 8.56 1.98 -10.21
C SER A 117 10.00 2.46 -10.05
N LEU A 118 10.72 1.98 -9.02
CA LEU A 118 12.15 2.28 -8.84
C LEU A 118 12.99 1.77 -10.02
N LYS A 119 12.75 0.52 -10.42
CA LYS A 119 13.46 -0.09 -11.55
C LYS A 119 13.22 0.66 -12.87
N GLU A 120 11.97 1.03 -13.17
CA GLU A 120 11.60 1.78 -14.38
C GLU A 120 12.16 3.20 -14.37
N ALA A 121 12.30 3.81 -13.20
CA ALA A 121 12.98 5.10 -13.03
C ALA A 121 14.52 5.02 -13.08
N GLY A 122 15.10 3.81 -13.24
CA GLY A 122 16.54 3.60 -13.24
C GLY A 122 17.20 3.72 -11.88
N PHE A 123 16.43 3.66 -10.79
CA PHE A 123 16.95 3.73 -9.43
C PHE A 123 17.42 2.35 -8.97
N ASP A 124 18.74 2.21 -8.79
CA ASP A 124 19.33 1.06 -8.12
C ASP A 124 19.49 1.36 -6.62
N VAL A 125 18.77 0.62 -5.79
CA VAL A 125 18.79 0.76 -4.34
C VAL A 125 19.71 -0.23 -3.64
N LYS A 126 20.30 -1.15 -4.39
CA LYS A 126 21.14 -2.22 -3.83
C LYS A 126 22.37 -1.64 -3.12
N GLY A 127 22.54 -2.01 -1.86
CA GLY A 127 23.66 -1.56 -1.04
C GLY A 127 23.59 -0.08 -0.62
N LYS A 128 22.44 0.59 -0.81
CA LYS A 128 22.22 1.96 -0.38
C LYS A 128 21.37 2.01 0.90
N PRO A 129 21.47 3.09 1.69
CA PRO A 129 20.53 3.36 2.77
C PRO A 129 19.21 3.95 2.23
N ALA A 130 18.12 3.77 2.97
CA ALA A 130 16.85 4.42 2.72
C ALA A 130 16.33 5.13 3.97
N CYS A 131 15.78 6.33 3.78
CA CYS A 131 15.07 7.09 4.81
C CYS A 131 13.57 7.10 4.49
N ILE A 132 12.76 6.58 5.39
CA ILE A 132 11.31 6.45 5.22
C ILE A 132 10.61 7.42 6.17
N LEU A 133 9.87 8.35 5.62
CA LEU A 133 9.05 9.29 6.39
C LEU A 133 7.65 8.71 6.56
N GLY A 134 7.31 8.32 7.80
CA GLY A 134 6.06 7.68 8.15
C GLY A 134 6.19 6.21 8.52
N ALA A 135 5.18 5.67 9.20
CA ALA A 135 5.12 4.28 9.64
C ALA A 135 3.69 3.69 9.57
N GLY A 136 2.98 4.00 8.48
CA GLY A 136 1.68 3.41 8.15
C GLY A 136 1.80 2.13 7.31
N GLY A 137 0.66 1.59 6.86
CA GLY A 137 0.63 0.38 6.03
C GLY A 137 1.44 0.51 4.72
N VAL A 138 1.44 1.69 4.09
CA VAL A 138 2.28 1.96 2.90
C VAL A 138 3.76 1.91 3.25
N ALA A 139 4.19 2.56 4.36
CA ALA A 139 5.58 2.52 4.81
C ALA A 139 6.04 1.08 5.04
N ARG A 140 5.19 0.27 5.66
CA ARG A 140 5.48 -1.13 5.93
C ARG A 140 5.70 -1.91 4.64
N ALA A 141 4.79 -1.81 3.68
CA ALA A 141 4.94 -2.46 2.37
C ALA A 141 6.23 -2.03 1.65
N ILE A 142 6.53 -0.73 1.65
CA ILE A 142 7.75 -0.18 1.04
C ILE A 142 9.02 -0.72 1.72
N CYS A 143 9.07 -0.79 3.05
CA CYS A 143 10.20 -1.37 3.76
C CYS A 143 10.45 -2.83 3.35
N PHE A 144 9.40 -3.64 3.22
CA PHE A 144 9.54 -5.02 2.71
C PHE A 144 10.06 -5.04 1.27
N ALA A 145 9.51 -4.21 0.39
CA ALA A 145 9.95 -4.10 -1.01
C ALA A 145 11.44 -3.72 -1.12
N LEU A 146 11.91 -2.79 -0.29
CA LEU A 146 13.30 -2.35 -0.26
C LEU A 146 14.24 -3.46 0.23
N VAL A 147 13.83 -4.23 1.24
CA VAL A 147 14.61 -5.40 1.70
C VAL A 147 14.76 -6.44 0.59
N GLU A 148 13.68 -6.73 -0.16
CA GLU A 148 13.75 -7.61 -1.32
C GLU A 148 14.65 -7.06 -2.43
N ALA A 149 14.65 -5.73 -2.63
CA ALA A 149 15.51 -5.06 -3.60
C ALA A 149 16.99 -4.98 -3.18
N GLY A 150 17.33 -5.40 -1.96
CA GLY A 150 18.73 -5.46 -1.48
C GLY A 150 19.23 -4.15 -0.87
N ILE A 151 18.34 -3.34 -0.28
CA ILE A 151 18.72 -2.15 0.50
C ILE A 151 19.65 -2.55 1.65
N GLU A 152 20.60 -1.69 2.01
CA GLU A 152 21.58 -1.94 3.06
C GLU A 152 20.99 -1.67 4.45
N SER A 153 20.36 -0.51 4.60
CA SER A 153 19.77 -0.08 5.87
C SER A 153 18.52 0.75 5.66
N ILE A 154 17.62 0.76 6.65
CA ILE A 154 16.37 1.51 6.63
C ILE A 154 16.30 2.39 7.89
N TYR A 155 16.08 3.68 7.67
CA TYR A 155 15.85 4.69 8.72
C TYR A 155 14.39 5.09 8.67
N ILE A 156 13.60 4.74 9.70
CA ILE A 156 12.18 5.05 9.76
C ILE A 156 11.96 6.23 10.70
N LEU A 157 11.53 7.35 10.14
CA LEU A 157 11.20 8.55 10.88
C LEU A 157 9.68 8.67 11.03
N ASN A 158 9.20 8.70 12.27
CA ASN A 158 7.76 8.80 12.55
C ASN A 158 7.51 9.38 13.93
N ARG A 159 6.44 10.16 14.08
CA ARG A 159 6.01 10.75 15.35
C ARG A 159 5.70 9.72 16.44
N THR A 160 5.22 8.56 16.03
CA THR A 160 4.84 7.46 16.95
C THR A 160 5.86 6.34 16.83
N LYS A 161 6.78 6.29 17.78
CA LYS A 161 7.91 5.34 17.79
C LYS A 161 7.45 3.87 17.75
N GLU A 162 6.35 3.56 18.41
CA GLU A 162 5.78 2.21 18.50
C GLU A 162 5.40 1.67 17.11
N LYS A 163 4.88 2.51 16.22
CA LYS A 163 4.56 2.13 14.84
C LYS A 163 5.81 1.77 14.05
N SER A 164 6.88 2.56 14.17
CA SER A 164 8.15 2.28 13.52
C SER A 164 8.80 1.01 14.07
N LEU A 165 8.72 0.80 15.38
CA LEU A 165 9.19 -0.44 16.03
C LEU A 165 8.40 -1.66 15.54
N SER A 166 7.10 -1.53 15.32
CA SER A 166 6.27 -2.59 14.75
C SER A 166 6.74 -3.01 13.36
N ILE A 167 7.07 -2.05 12.50
CA ILE A 167 7.63 -2.35 11.16
C ILE A 167 8.97 -3.07 11.28
N ARG A 168 9.89 -2.54 12.09
CA ARG A 168 11.19 -3.19 12.33
C ARG A 168 11.05 -4.62 12.83
N ASN A 169 10.15 -4.84 13.78
CA ASN A 169 9.93 -6.17 14.34
C ASN A 169 9.34 -7.13 13.30
N ALA A 170 8.42 -6.67 12.46
CA ALA A 170 7.88 -7.47 11.35
C ALA A 170 8.96 -7.86 10.33
N LEU A 171 9.82 -6.92 9.92
CA LEU A 171 10.96 -7.20 9.04
C LEU A 171 11.91 -8.24 9.65
N ASN A 172 12.27 -8.05 10.93
CA ASN A 172 13.15 -8.96 11.64
C ASN A 172 12.55 -10.36 11.81
N SER A 173 11.25 -10.45 12.06
CA SER A 173 10.54 -11.73 12.16
C SER A 173 10.49 -12.47 10.84
N TYR A 174 10.27 -11.77 9.75
CA TYR A 174 10.10 -12.37 8.43
C TYR A 174 11.43 -12.73 7.75
N TYR A 175 12.43 -11.82 7.82
CA TYR A 175 13.71 -11.99 7.15
C TYR A 175 14.86 -12.46 8.04
N GLY A 176 14.68 -12.41 9.36
CA GLY A 176 15.72 -12.62 10.35
C GLY A 176 16.57 -11.37 10.61
N TYR A 177 17.12 -11.28 11.83
CA TYR A 177 17.81 -10.08 12.38
C TYR A 177 19.06 -9.59 11.63
N LYS A 178 19.52 -10.29 10.61
CA LYS A 178 20.79 -9.99 9.92
C LYS A 178 20.62 -9.55 8.47
N LYS A 179 19.40 -9.43 7.96
CA LYS A 179 19.24 -9.12 6.53
C LYS A 179 19.38 -7.63 6.23
N VAL A 180 18.86 -6.78 7.11
CA VAL A 180 18.93 -5.32 6.95
C VAL A 180 18.95 -4.66 8.32
N GLU A 181 19.76 -3.61 8.49
CA GLU A 181 19.68 -2.76 9.67
C GLU A 181 18.46 -1.84 9.58
N CYS A 182 17.63 -1.82 10.63
CA CYS A 182 16.47 -0.97 10.69
C CYS A 182 16.52 -0.06 11.93
N HIS A 183 16.68 1.22 11.69
CA HIS A 183 16.75 2.28 12.69
C HIS A 183 15.40 2.98 12.83
N VAL A 184 15.07 3.44 14.02
CA VAL A 184 13.80 4.09 14.34
C VAL A 184 14.06 5.40 15.05
N PHE A 185 13.56 6.50 14.48
CA PHE A 185 13.78 7.86 14.98
C PHE A 185 12.49 8.69 14.92
N ASP A 186 12.49 9.77 15.73
CA ASP A 186 11.52 10.85 15.60
C ASP A 186 11.91 11.77 14.43
N TYR A 187 10.97 12.56 13.91
CA TYR A 187 11.27 13.49 12.80
C TYR A 187 12.34 14.53 13.14
N ASP A 188 12.40 14.98 14.39
CA ASP A 188 13.44 15.92 14.84
C ASP A 188 14.86 15.37 14.76
N TYR A 189 14.99 14.08 14.51
CA TYR A 189 16.28 13.42 14.30
C TYR A 189 16.73 13.45 12.83
N ALA A 190 15.86 13.86 11.91
CA ALA A 190 16.19 13.88 10.48
C ALA A 190 17.46 14.71 10.20
N GLU A 191 17.59 15.87 10.81
CA GLU A 191 18.76 16.75 10.67
C GLU A 191 20.06 16.17 11.28
N LYS A 192 19.96 15.14 12.08
CA LYS A 192 21.10 14.47 12.74
C LYS A 192 21.53 13.19 12.01
N LEU A 193 20.76 12.76 11.02
CA LEU A 193 21.11 11.60 10.19
C LEU A 193 22.30 11.99 9.30
N ASN A 194 23.47 11.47 9.62
CA ASN A 194 24.67 11.63 8.79
C ASN A 194 24.74 10.46 7.80
N ILE A 195 23.83 10.45 6.82
CA ILE A 195 23.78 9.44 5.75
C ILE A 195 23.91 10.16 4.40
N GLU A 196 24.75 9.62 3.53
CA GLU A 196 24.97 10.14 2.19
C GLU A 196 24.39 9.17 1.14
N ASP A 197 24.04 9.67 -0.03
CA ASP A 197 23.53 8.88 -1.19
C ASP A 197 22.41 7.89 -0.80
N PHE A 198 21.35 8.38 -0.15
CA PHE A 198 20.24 7.57 0.32
C PHE A 198 18.96 7.81 -0.48
N LEU A 199 18.09 6.81 -0.48
CA LEU A 199 16.73 6.93 -1.01
C LEU A 199 15.82 7.57 0.05
N LEU A 200 15.22 8.72 -0.26
CA LEU A 200 14.18 9.33 0.58
C LEU A 200 12.80 8.93 0.07
N VAL A 201 11.96 8.36 0.96
CA VAL A 201 10.60 7.93 0.62
C VAL A 201 9.59 8.55 1.58
N GLN A 202 8.74 9.42 1.04
CA GLN A 202 7.61 10.00 1.77
C GLN A 202 6.40 9.05 1.70
N THR A 203 5.90 8.61 2.85
CA THR A 203 4.77 7.66 2.96
C THR A 203 3.61 8.18 3.81
N THR A 204 3.66 9.45 4.23
CA THR A 204 2.59 10.08 4.99
C THR A 204 1.61 10.80 4.07
N ASN A 205 0.50 11.26 4.63
CA ASN A 205 -0.46 12.12 3.94
C ASN A 205 -0.11 13.62 4.03
N VAL A 206 1.00 13.99 4.66
CA VAL A 206 1.46 15.39 4.73
C VAL A 206 1.82 15.87 3.34
N GLY A 207 1.34 17.04 2.95
CA GLY A 207 1.51 17.58 1.61
C GLY A 207 0.52 17.04 0.57
N MET A 208 -0.46 16.22 0.98
CA MET A 208 -1.55 15.79 0.10
C MET A 208 -2.74 16.77 0.19
N TYR A 209 -3.54 16.80 -0.88
CA TYR A 209 -4.80 17.57 -0.88
C TYR A 209 -5.66 17.24 0.35
N PRO A 210 -6.29 18.24 1.03
CA PRO A 210 -6.29 19.67 0.71
C PRO A 210 -5.09 20.47 1.25
N HIS A 211 -4.17 19.88 1.99
CA HIS A 211 -3.05 20.54 2.68
C HIS A 211 -1.74 20.45 1.89
N ASN A 212 -1.76 20.85 0.61
CA ASN A 212 -0.64 20.68 -0.32
C ASN A 212 0.62 21.51 0.06
N ALA A 213 0.51 22.49 0.95
CA ALA A 213 1.64 23.29 1.39
C ALA A 213 2.39 22.71 2.59
N ASP A 214 1.86 21.67 3.22
CA ASP A 214 2.49 21.06 4.38
C ASP A 214 3.71 20.23 3.97
N CYS A 215 4.78 20.33 4.75
CA CYS A 215 6.00 19.54 4.59
C CYS A 215 6.43 18.94 5.93
N ILE A 216 6.95 17.73 5.91
CA ILE A 216 7.47 17.06 7.12
C ILE A 216 8.86 17.60 7.48
N LEU A 217 9.67 17.85 6.44
CA LEU A 217 11.02 18.37 6.61
C LEU A 217 10.98 19.89 6.60
N ALA A 218 11.79 20.53 7.44
CA ALA A 218 11.94 21.97 7.42
C ALA A 218 12.46 22.42 6.04
N ALA A 219 12.07 23.63 5.61
CA ALA A 219 12.44 24.16 4.29
C ALA A 219 13.97 24.33 4.11
N ASP A 220 14.69 24.37 5.20
CA ASP A 220 16.16 24.50 5.30
C ASP A 220 16.85 23.22 5.79
N SER A 221 16.12 22.09 5.85
CA SER A 221 16.73 20.81 6.21
C SER A 221 17.75 20.38 5.16
N SER A 222 18.89 19.91 5.60
CA SER A 222 20.00 19.44 4.77
C SER A 222 19.88 17.98 4.31
N LEU A 223 18.67 17.41 4.38
CA LEU A 223 18.37 16.07 3.89
C LEU A 223 18.16 16.05 2.39
#